data_0164bc395bbd471fb039ace9f029e9f0
#
_entry.id   0164bc395bbd471fb039ace9f029e9f0
#
_cell.length_a   1.000
_cell.length_b   1.000
_cell.length_c   1.000
_cell.angle_alpha   90.00
_cell.angle_beta   90.00
_cell.angle_gamma   90.00
#
_symmetry.space_group_name_H-M   'P 1'
#
loop_
_entity.id
_entity.type
_entity.pdbx_description
1 polymer ?
#
loop_
_entity_poly.entity_id
_entity_poly.type
_entity_poly.pdbx_seq_one_letter_code
_entity_poly.pdbx_strand_id
1 'polypeptide(L)'
;MPPLSHRPLLRGLLLSSLIVLSGCLPYSCRPDANEALFPADSLSRQVAQNTPADTLRQTTTLTGPQAHRLAYPRTVRFWQNGQVAASDAKRNSLFLFGRDGAFQRELADSAFAVPYLIGVRSDTLVVFNAEADRVDFVTREGRAPTRSLSFKRPAPETLVYMLATDTSLYAKVVGQKTGATLARLDETGRPTTQIELGGAYWRHAGFLRQWDDHLLSLSGFRPTVRRLPLNFSAGARPDSLSLVGFDSPMLERSYAYSTGDVSNPPLLTASAAPAGDTLFVLNLRPGWVQIDAYDHTGRLQQRLVEPHDVGNSNFYPVDLDVRRTADGYAFAVAVRSPEPQVKLFRWSPTNR
;
A
#
# COMPACT_ATOMS: atom_id res chain seq x y z
N MET A 1 61.60 -39.67 -43.57
CA MET A 1 62.79 -40.19 -42.84
C MET A 1 62.84 -39.40 -41.52
N PRO A 2 62.89 -40.08 -40.37
CA PRO A 2 62.99 -39.48 -39.07
C PRO A 2 64.46 -39.22 -38.66
N PRO A 3 64.76 -38.69 -37.44
CA PRO A 3 64.56 -39.38 -36.16
C PRO A 3 64.14 -38.46 -35.01
N LEU A 4 63.46 -39.03 -34.07
CA LEU A 4 63.81 -39.53 -32.75
C LEU A 4 64.69 -38.61 -31.89
N SER A 5 64.25 -38.15 -30.72
CA SER A 5 64.45 -38.79 -29.44
C SER A 5 64.33 -37.79 -28.25
N HIS A 6 63.78 -38.21 -27.24
CA HIS A 6 64.06 -38.35 -25.80
C HIS A 6 63.24 -37.50 -24.81
N ARG A 7 62.53 -38.24 -24.01
CA ARG A 7 62.04 -37.84 -22.65
C ARG A 7 63.22 -37.68 -21.68
N PRO A 8 63.07 -36.93 -20.57
CA PRO A 8 62.57 -37.49 -19.32
C PRO A 8 61.65 -36.55 -18.56
N LEU A 9 60.58 -37.07 -17.97
CA LEU A 9 60.40 -37.66 -16.64
C LEU A 9 60.47 -36.69 -15.45
N LEU A 10 59.31 -36.62 -14.80
CA LEU A 10 59.07 -36.45 -13.36
C LEU A 10 59.75 -35.32 -12.59
N ARG A 11 58.92 -34.38 -12.20
CA ARG A 11 58.83 -33.83 -10.83
C ARG A 11 57.85 -32.64 -10.84
N GLY A 12 56.75 -32.74 -10.13
CA GLY A 12 55.82 -31.63 -10.00
C GLY A 12 54.43 -32.00 -9.57
N LEU A 13 54.30 -33.09 -8.88
CA LEU A 13 53.11 -33.47 -8.15
C LEU A 13 53.31 -33.02 -6.68
N LEU A 14 52.82 -31.83 -6.34
CA LEU A 14 52.55 -31.41 -4.95
C LEU A 14 52.45 -29.87 -4.88
N LEU A 15 51.43 -29.30 -5.56
CA LEU A 15 50.95 -27.91 -5.25
C LEU A 15 49.61 -27.61 -5.94
N SER A 16 48.67 -28.51 -5.83
CA SER A 16 47.31 -28.30 -6.39
C SER A 16 46.20 -28.66 -5.44
N SER A 17 46.43 -28.60 -4.12
CA SER A 17 45.44 -29.02 -3.13
C SER A 17 45.07 -27.90 -2.14
N LEU A 18 45.30 -26.63 -2.46
CA LEU A 18 45.03 -25.52 -1.51
C LEU A 18 44.32 -24.31 -2.08
N ILE A 19 43.60 -24.46 -3.20
CA ILE A 19 42.82 -23.34 -3.77
C ILE A 19 41.37 -23.81 -4.10
N VAL A 20 40.77 -24.61 -3.28
CA VAL A 20 39.33 -24.96 -3.41
C VAL A 20 38.54 -24.67 -2.13
N LEU A 21 39.11 -23.96 -1.17
CA LEU A 21 38.44 -23.63 0.08
C LEU A 21 38.23 -22.11 0.29
N SER A 22 38.33 -21.30 -0.74
CA SER A 22 38.08 -19.86 -0.64
C SER A 22 36.94 -19.39 -1.54
N GLY A 23 36.06 -20.26 -2.00
CA GLY A 23 34.93 -19.96 -2.87
C GLY A 23 33.57 -19.92 -2.17
N CYS A 24 33.51 -19.88 -0.87
CA CYS A 24 32.29 -19.43 -0.19
C CYS A 24 32.23 -17.92 -0.29
N LEU A 25 31.72 -17.43 -1.39
CA LEU A 25 31.39 -16.03 -1.57
C LEU A 25 30.48 -15.59 -0.43
N PRO A 26 30.81 -14.52 0.26
CA PRO A 26 30.07 -14.02 1.46
C PRO A 26 28.69 -13.43 1.12
N TYR A 27 28.09 -13.80 -0.01
CA TYR A 27 26.75 -13.34 -0.39
C TYR A 27 25.61 -14.21 0.15
N SER A 28 25.89 -15.43 0.59
CA SER A 28 24.86 -16.33 1.11
C SER A 28 24.68 -16.30 2.63
N CYS A 29 25.50 -15.52 3.34
CA CYS A 29 25.40 -15.38 4.80
C CYS A 29 25.26 -13.93 5.21
N ARG A 30 24.21 -13.27 4.74
CA ARG A 30 23.65 -12.07 5.38
C ARG A 30 22.21 -12.35 5.79
N PRO A 31 21.99 -13.06 6.90
CA PRO A 31 20.66 -13.15 7.51
C PRO A 31 20.09 -11.74 7.77
N ASP A 32 20.95 -10.80 8.15
CA ASP A 32 20.61 -9.42 8.49
C ASP A 32 19.92 -8.62 7.37
N ALA A 33 20.23 -8.88 6.11
CA ALA A 33 19.61 -8.13 4.99
C ALA A 33 18.15 -8.55 4.75
N ASN A 34 17.81 -9.82 5.00
CA ASN A 34 16.44 -10.33 4.87
C ASN A 34 15.64 -10.08 6.14
N GLU A 35 16.24 -10.17 7.32
CA GLU A 35 15.61 -9.84 8.59
C GLU A 35 15.23 -8.35 8.66
N ALA A 36 16.05 -7.45 8.12
CA ALA A 36 15.71 -6.03 8.01
C ALA A 36 14.56 -5.74 7.04
N LEU A 37 14.17 -6.70 6.18
CA LEU A 37 13.07 -6.55 5.23
C LEU A 37 11.72 -7.03 5.76
N PHE A 38 11.75 -8.02 6.64
CA PHE A 38 10.57 -8.70 7.15
C PHE A 38 10.73 -8.87 8.67
N PRO A 39 9.63 -8.88 9.44
CA PRO A 39 9.68 -9.22 10.85
C PRO A 39 10.24 -10.64 11.03
N ALA A 40 10.92 -10.88 12.16
CA ALA A 40 11.50 -12.19 12.47
C ALA A 40 10.48 -13.30 12.26
N ASP A 41 10.78 -14.23 11.37
CA ASP A 41 9.82 -15.20 10.84
C ASP A 41 9.15 -16.04 11.93
N SER A 42 9.92 -16.49 12.95
CA SER A 42 9.41 -17.28 14.06
C SER A 42 8.40 -16.53 14.92
N LEU A 43 8.70 -15.28 15.29
CA LEU A 43 7.80 -14.45 16.11
C LEU A 43 6.54 -14.06 15.32
N SER A 44 6.70 -13.65 14.07
CA SER A 44 5.59 -13.26 13.21
C SER A 44 4.66 -14.45 12.98
N ARG A 45 5.19 -15.64 12.71
CA ARG A 45 4.43 -16.87 12.53
C ARG A 45 3.68 -17.27 13.79
N GLN A 46 4.33 -17.21 14.96
CA GLN A 46 3.70 -17.50 16.25
C GLN A 46 2.54 -16.53 16.54
N VAL A 47 2.75 -15.22 16.30
CA VAL A 47 1.69 -14.23 16.49
C VAL A 47 0.54 -14.47 15.52
N ALA A 48 0.83 -14.75 14.24
CA ALA A 48 -0.19 -15.04 13.23
C ALA A 48 -1.05 -16.26 13.59
N GLN A 49 -0.42 -17.33 14.10
CA GLN A 49 -1.10 -18.57 14.50
C GLN A 49 -1.98 -18.38 15.75
N ASN A 50 -1.53 -17.57 16.70
CA ASN A 50 -2.22 -17.35 17.97
C ASN A 50 -3.23 -16.21 17.92
N THR A 51 -3.25 -15.38 16.87
CA THR A 51 -4.20 -14.29 16.74
C THR A 51 -5.56 -14.82 16.27
N PRO A 52 -6.65 -14.55 17.02
CA PRO A 52 -7.97 -15.01 16.63
C PRO A 52 -8.44 -14.35 15.34
N ALA A 53 -9.19 -15.09 14.56
CA ALA A 53 -9.97 -14.55 13.46
C ALA A 53 -11.37 -14.19 13.94
N ASP A 54 -11.90 -13.08 13.43
CA ASP A 54 -13.27 -12.65 13.69
C ASP A 54 -13.97 -12.35 12.37
N THR A 55 -15.30 -12.37 12.39
CA THR A 55 -16.10 -12.21 11.18
C THR A 55 -16.27 -10.74 10.83
N LEU A 56 -15.88 -10.40 9.61
CA LEU A 56 -16.15 -9.11 9.00
C LEU A 56 -17.53 -9.13 8.36
N ARG A 57 -18.51 -8.50 9.02
CA ARG A 57 -19.90 -8.51 8.57
C ARG A 57 -20.12 -7.54 7.42
N GLN A 58 -20.37 -8.04 6.22
CA GLN A 58 -20.79 -7.21 5.08
C GLN A 58 -22.18 -6.65 5.31
N THR A 59 -22.35 -5.34 5.12
CA THR A 59 -23.62 -4.64 5.27
C THR A 59 -24.24 -4.25 3.96
N THR A 60 -23.44 -3.86 2.98
CA THR A 60 -23.92 -3.35 1.69
C THR A 60 -22.82 -3.47 0.63
N THR A 61 -23.25 -3.57 -0.63
CA THR A 61 -22.39 -3.44 -1.82
C THR A 61 -22.83 -2.23 -2.64
N LEU A 62 -21.89 -1.35 -2.97
CA LEU A 62 -22.12 -0.14 -3.74
C LEU A 62 -21.56 -0.34 -5.15
N THR A 63 -22.42 -0.30 -6.14
CA THR A 63 -22.03 -0.47 -7.57
C THR A 63 -22.44 0.72 -8.43
N GLY A 64 -23.42 1.50 -7.97
CA GLY A 64 -24.14 2.49 -8.75
C GLY A 64 -25.24 1.84 -9.64
N PRO A 65 -26.18 2.63 -10.16
CA PRO A 65 -27.19 2.19 -11.12
C PRO A 65 -26.53 1.83 -12.46
N GLN A 66 -27.23 1.10 -13.33
CA GLN A 66 -26.68 0.57 -14.58
C GLN A 66 -25.97 1.62 -15.44
N ALA A 67 -26.54 2.82 -15.59
CA ALA A 67 -25.95 3.91 -16.38
C ALA A 67 -24.72 4.53 -15.72
N HIS A 68 -24.60 4.43 -14.38
CA HIS A 68 -23.54 4.99 -13.55
C HIS A 68 -22.86 3.88 -12.73
N ARG A 69 -22.55 2.73 -13.36
CA ARG A 69 -21.90 1.63 -12.66
C ARG A 69 -20.40 1.87 -12.55
N LEU A 70 -19.84 1.55 -11.39
CA LEU A 70 -18.40 1.51 -11.20
C LEU A 70 -17.74 0.60 -12.25
N ALA A 71 -16.64 1.02 -12.83
CA ALA A 71 -15.91 0.29 -13.87
C ALA A 71 -14.46 -0.03 -13.49
N TYR A 72 -13.80 0.84 -12.71
CA TYR A 72 -12.43 0.66 -12.24
C TYR A 72 -12.17 1.49 -10.97
N PRO A 73 -12.75 1.12 -9.83
CA PRO A 73 -12.55 1.85 -8.58
C PRO A 73 -11.09 1.82 -8.16
N ARG A 74 -10.59 2.96 -7.67
CA ARG A 74 -9.20 3.15 -7.23
C ARG A 74 -9.07 3.45 -5.77
N THR A 75 -9.83 4.42 -5.28
CA THR A 75 -9.78 4.85 -3.88
C THR A 75 -11.18 5.05 -3.35
N VAL A 76 -11.33 4.84 -2.04
CA VAL A 76 -12.58 5.02 -1.31
C VAL A 76 -12.33 5.82 -0.05
N ARG A 77 -13.24 6.73 0.31
CA ARG A 77 -13.19 7.50 1.55
C ARG A 77 -14.57 7.61 2.17
N PHE A 78 -14.63 7.41 3.48
CA PHE A 78 -15.77 7.91 4.22
C PHE A 78 -15.76 9.43 4.18
N TRP A 79 -16.92 9.96 3.90
CA TRP A 79 -17.16 11.39 3.92
C TRP A 79 -18.18 11.68 5.00
N GLN A 80 -18.48 12.95 5.26
CA GLN A 80 -19.36 13.44 6.33
C GLN A 80 -20.56 12.52 6.64
N ASN A 81 -20.84 12.33 7.92
CA ASN A 81 -22.02 11.56 8.40
C ASN A 81 -22.12 10.13 7.86
N GLY A 82 -21.01 9.56 7.35
CA GLY A 82 -20.96 8.20 6.86
C GLY A 82 -21.34 8.00 5.40
N GLN A 83 -21.44 9.06 4.65
CA GLN A 83 -21.43 8.98 3.20
C GLN A 83 -20.12 8.38 2.71
N VAL A 84 -20.14 7.82 1.50
CA VAL A 84 -18.96 7.20 0.89
C VAL A 84 -18.70 7.85 -0.46
N ALA A 85 -17.45 8.23 -0.68
CA ALA A 85 -16.96 8.66 -1.97
C ALA A 85 -16.00 7.62 -2.54
N ALA A 86 -16.12 7.27 -3.82
CA ALA A 86 -15.21 6.39 -4.52
C ALA A 86 -14.75 7.03 -5.81
N SER A 87 -13.46 6.91 -6.13
CA SER A 87 -12.92 7.34 -7.43
C SER A 87 -12.91 6.17 -8.42
N ASP A 88 -13.21 6.45 -9.68
CA ASP A 88 -13.17 5.50 -10.77
C ASP A 88 -12.27 5.99 -11.90
N ALA A 89 -11.17 5.27 -12.13
CA ALA A 89 -10.17 5.66 -13.11
C ALA A 89 -10.60 5.43 -14.56
N LYS A 90 -11.45 4.45 -14.83
CA LYS A 90 -11.92 4.18 -16.20
C LYS A 90 -13.00 5.17 -16.64
N ARG A 91 -13.79 5.64 -15.68
CA ARG A 91 -14.85 6.62 -15.93
C ARG A 91 -14.36 8.06 -15.78
N ASN A 92 -13.16 8.27 -15.26
CA ASN A 92 -12.64 9.59 -14.90
C ASN A 92 -13.64 10.36 -14.04
N SER A 93 -14.14 9.76 -12.98
CA SER A 93 -15.23 10.30 -12.18
C SER A 93 -15.13 9.94 -10.71
N LEU A 94 -15.92 10.63 -9.90
CA LEU A 94 -16.15 10.32 -8.49
C LEU A 94 -17.59 9.89 -8.30
N PHE A 95 -17.79 8.82 -7.53
CA PHE A 95 -19.10 8.29 -7.16
C PHE A 95 -19.40 8.65 -5.72
N LEU A 96 -20.56 9.23 -5.49
CA LEU A 96 -21.05 9.59 -4.16
C LEU A 96 -22.23 8.70 -3.78
N PHE A 97 -22.13 8.12 -2.57
CA PHE A 97 -23.15 7.26 -1.99
C PHE A 97 -23.60 7.82 -0.64
N GLY A 98 -24.87 7.67 -0.34
CA GLY A 98 -25.45 8.03 0.95
C GLY A 98 -24.94 7.12 2.08
N ARG A 99 -25.27 7.49 3.32
CA ARG A 99 -24.98 6.68 4.51
C ARG A 99 -25.65 5.29 4.48
N ASP A 100 -26.79 5.20 3.83
CA ASP A 100 -27.56 3.99 3.58
C ASP A 100 -27.02 3.14 2.41
N GLY A 101 -26.00 3.64 1.71
CA GLY A 101 -25.44 3.04 0.51
C GLY A 101 -26.17 3.40 -0.80
N ALA A 102 -27.22 4.21 -0.73
CA ALA A 102 -27.89 4.66 -1.94
C ALA A 102 -26.98 5.54 -2.80
N PHE A 103 -26.95 5.27 -4.11
CA PHE A 103 -26.24 6.11 -5.07
C PHE A 103 -26.87 7.51 -5.09
N GLN A 104 -26.06 8.52 -4.90
CA GLN A 104 -26.49 9.91 -4.93
C GLN A 104 -26.21 10.57 -6.28
N ARG A 105 -24.96 10.46 -6.74
CA ARG A 105 -24.52 11.02 -8.01
C ARG A 105 -23.14 10.55 -8.43
N GLU A 106 -22.87 10.73 -9.70
CA GLU A 106 -21.54 10.70 -10.31
C GLU A 106 -21.10 12.14 -10.60
N LEU A 107 -19.88 12.49 -10.18
CA LEU A 107 -19.21 13.72 -10.57
C LEU A 107 -18.27 13.35 -11.71
N ALA A 108 -18.71 13.57 -12.93
CA ALA A 108 -17.92 13.41 -14.13
C ALA A 108 -17.60 14.80 -14.68
N ASP A 109 -16.34 15.15 -14.72
CA ASP A 109 -15.84 16.41 -15.27
C ASP A 109 -14.67 16.10 -16.21
N SER A 110 -14.57 16.82 -17.31
CA SER A 110 -13.41 16.78 -18.21
C SER A 110 -12.07 17.11 -17.50
N ALA A 111 -12.17 17.72 -16.32
CA ALA A 111 -11.03 17.97 -15.46
C ALA A 111 -10.46 16.72 -14.81
N PHE A 112 -11.23 15.63 -14.66
CA PHE A 112 -10.73 14.41 -14.03
C PHE A 112 -9.97 13.53 -15.05
N ALA A 113 -8.79 13.10 -14.65
CA ALA A 113 -7.92 12.21 -15.42
C ALA A 113 -7.24 11.21 -14.49
N VAL A 114 -7.80 10.01 -14.41
CA VAL A 114 -7.40 8.95 -13.47
C VAL A 114 -7.40 9.45 -12.02
N PRO A 115 -8.59 9.80 -11.47
CA PRO A 115 -8.69 10.43 -10.16
C PRO A 115 -8.40 9.46 -9.02
N TYR A 116 -7.73 9.97 -7.98
CA TYR A 116 -7.52 9.32 -6.67
C TYR A 116 -8.01 10.24 -5.56
N LEU A 117 -8.89 9.76 -4.71
CA LEU A 117 -9.26 10.46 -3.47
C LEU A 117 -8.10 10.36 -2.49
N ILE A 118 -7.45 11.50 -2.23
CA ILE A 118 -6.26 11.57 -1.38
C ILE A 118 -6.55 12.13 0.01
N GLY A 119 -7.77 12.61 0.25
CA GLY A 119 -8.23 13.06 1.55
C GLY A 119 -9.60 13.72 1.49
N VAL A 120 -10.07 14.07 2.67
CA VAL A 120 -11.30 14.82 2.90
C VAL A 120 -10.98 15.96 3.84
N ARG A 121 -11.35 17.19 3.49
CA ARG A 121 -11.22 18.39 4.33
C ARG A 121 -12.60 18.98 4.54
N SER A 122 -13.14 18.84 5.73
CA SER A 122 -14.51 19.27 6.02
C SER A 122 -15.52 18.73 4.98
N ASP A 123 -16.07 19.57 4.11
CA ASP A 123 -17.02 19.26 3.05
C ASP A 123 -16.38 19.06 1.67
N THR A 124 -15.05 19.10 1.59
CA THR A 124 -14.28 19.11 0.35
C THR A 124 -13.53 17.80 0.16
N LEU A 125 -13.77 17.11 -0.95
CA LEU A 125 -12.96 16.00 -1.42
C LEU A 125 -11.68 16.56 -2.06
N VAL A 126 -10.53 15.99 -1.69
CA VAL A 126 -9.25 16.33 -2.31
C VAL A 126 -8.85 15.17 -3.23
N VAL A 127 -8.68 15.50 -4.51
CA VAL A 127 -8.52 14.55 -5.61
C VAL A 127 -7.19 14.79 -6.31
N PHE A 128 -6.36 13.76 -6.41
CA PHE A 128 -5.19 13.78 -7.28
C PHE A 128 -5.54 13.18 -8.63
N ASN A 129 -5.45 13.96 -9.68
CA ASN A 129 -5.63 13.53 -11.07
C ASN A 129 -4.27 13.10 -11.62
N ALA A 130 -4.04 11.78 -11.65
CA ALA A 130 -2.72 11.22 -11.88
C ALA A 130 -2.18 11.45 -13.30
N GLU A 131 -3.01 11.50 -14.33
CA GLU A 131 -2.58 11.80 -15.70
C GLU A 131 -2.44 13.29 -15.98
N ALA A 132 -3.15 14.14 -15.20
CA ALA A 132 -3.07 15.60 -15.34
C ALA A 132 -2.02 16.24 -14.41
N ASP A 133 -1.38 15.46 -13.54
CA ASP A 133 -0.45 15.94 -12.49
C ASP A 133 -1.03 17.14 -11.72
N ARG A 134 -2.28 16.98 -11.26
CA ARG A 134 -3.05 18.07 -10.63
C ARG A 134 -3.81 17.57 -9.41
N VAL A 135 -3.85 18.39 -8.37
CA VAL A 135 -4.71 18.19 -7.19
C VAL A 135 -5.89 19.12 -7.28
N ASP A 136 -7.08 18.56 -7.27
CA ASP A 136 -8.35 19.29 -7.34
C ASP A 136 -9.11 19.20 -6.01
N PHE A 137 -9.77 20.31 -5.68
CA PHE A 137 -10.62 20.44 -4.50
C PHE A 137 -12.07 20.52 -4.97
N VAL A 138 -12.89 19.55 -4.57
CA VAL A 138 -14.27 19.39 -5.03
C VAL A 138 -15.19 19.45 -3.83
N THR A 139 -16.00 20.49 -3.75
CA THR A 139 -17.00 20.63 -2.69
C THR A 139 -18.16 19.65 -2.89
N ARG A 140 -18.86 19.34 -1.81
CA ARG A 140 -20.00 18.41 -1.82
C ARG A 140 -21.06 18.78 -2.87
N GLU A 141 -21.37 20.05 -3.02
CA GLU A 141 -22.42 20.53 -3.93
C GLU A 141 -21.87 20.89 -5.31
N GLY A 142 -20.53 21.00 -5.42
CA GLY A 142 -19.85 21.34 -6.65
C GLY A 142 -20.00 20.24 -7.71
N ARG A 143 -20.13 20.66 -8.97
CA ARG A 143 -20.06 19.77 -10.14
C ARG A 143 -18.67 19.75 -10.75
N ALA A 144 -17.86 20.77 -10.45
CA ALA A 144 -16.50 20.95 -10.92
C ALA A 144 -15.57 21.32 -9.76
N PRO A 145 -14.26 21.18 -9.91
CA PRO A 145 -13.29 21.63 -8.93
C PRO A 145 -13.43 23.13 -8.65
N THR A 146 -13.43 23.50 -7.37
CA THR A 146 -13.46 24.91 -6.93
C THR A 146 -12.06 25.52 -6.86
N ARG A 147 -11.05 24.68 -6.73
CA ARG A 147 -9.63 25.04 -6.70
C ARG A 147 -8.80 23.91 -7.30
N SER A 148 -7.70 24.24 -7.96
CA SER A 148 -6.75 23.28 -8.53
C SER A 148 -5.32 23.71 -8.22
N LEU A 149 -4.45 22.73 -7.98
CA LEU A 149 -3.01 22.90 -7.77
C LEU A 149 -2.27 22.03 -8.77
N SER A 150 -1.29 22.57 -9.49
CA SER A 150 -0.41 21.79 -10.35
C SER A 150 0.66 21.10 -9.52
N PHE A 151 0.91 19.85 -9.81
CA PHE A 151 2.03 19.08 -9.24
C PHE A 151 2.99 18.71 -10.37
N LYS A 152 4.26 19.08 -10.22
CA LYS A 152 5.26 18.72 -11.23
C LYS A 152 5.89 17.38 -10.88
N ARG A 153 5.52 16.34 -11.63
CA ARG A 153 6.13 15.02 -11.53
C ARG A 153 7.60 15.08 -11.99
N PRO A 154 8.55 14.47 -11.25
CA PRO A 154 9.97 14.49 -11.63
C PRO A 154 10.27 13.80 -12.96
N ALA A 155 9.56 12.70 -13.26
CA ALA A 155 9.67 11.97 -14.52
C ALA A 155 8.35 11.25 -14.82
N PRO A 156 7.95 11.08 -16.10
CA PRO A 156 6.68 10.47 -16.48
C PRO A 156 6.46 9.06 -15.94
N GLU A 157 7.51 8.26 -15.83
CA GLU A 157 7.48 6.86 -15.36
C GLU A 157 7.38 6.72 -13.84
N THR A 158 7.36 7.83 -13.08
CA THR A 158 7.27 7.76 -11.62
C THR A 158 5.84 7.52 -11.13
N LEU A 159 5.72 6.68 -10.10
CA LEU A 159 4.48 6.53 -9.35
C LEU A 159 4.39 7.65 -8.31
N VAL A 160 3.22 8.25 -8.21
CA VAL A 160 2.96 9.31 -7.24
C VAL A 160 1.83 8.87 -6.32
N TYR A 161 2.09 8.91 -5.01
CA TYR A 161 1.11 8.69 -3.96
C TYR A 161 0.95 9.98 -3.17
N MET A 162 -0.27 10.44 -3.00
CA MET A 162 -0.55 11.67 -2.29
C MET A 162 -1.46 11.44 -1.08
N LEU A 163 -1.35 12.35 -0.13
CA LEU A 163 -2.24 12.46 1.02
C LEU A 163 -2.55 13.94 1.26
N ALA A 164 -3.82 14.25 1.45
CA ALA A 164 -4.28 15.50 1.99
C ALA A 164 -4.74 15.28 3.44
N THR A 165 -4.15 16.03 4.36
CA THR A 165 -4.63 16.20 5.73
C THR A 165 -5.41 17.51 5.83
N ASP A 166 -5.96 17.85 6.98
CA ASP A 166 -6.68 19.13 7.16
C ASP A 166 -5.83 20.34 6.80
N THR A 167 -4.52 20.30 7.09
CA THR A 167 -3.63 21.45 6.97
C THR A 167 -2.54 21.33 5.92
N SER A 168 -2.26 20.13 5.40
CA SER A 168 -1.08 19.89 4.57
C SER A 168 -1.36 18.94 3.42
N LEU A 169 -0.52 19.00 2.40
CA LEU A 169 -0.44 18.04 1.31
C LEU A 169 0.91 17.33 1.37
N TYR A 170 0.92 16.04 1.10
CA TYR A 170 2.12 15.21 1.03
C TYR A 170 2.14 14.47 -0.29
N ALA A 171 3.34 14.35 -0.88
CA ALA A 171 3.56 13.56 -2.09
C ALA A 171 4.73 12.60 -1.86
N LYS A 172 4.51 11.33 -2.16
CA LYS A 172 5.57 10.32 -2.26
C LYS A 172 5.74 9.97 -3.73
N VAL A 173 6.94 10.19 -4.23
CA VAL A 173 7.33 9.88 -5.60
C VAL A 173 8.24 8.67 -5.59
N VAL A 174 7.94 7.68 -6.42
CA VAL A 174 8.65 6.40 -6.47
C VAL A 174 8.98 6.08 -7.93
N GLY A 175 10.25 5.95 -8.25
CA GLY A 175 10.69 5.65 -9.61
C GLY A 175 12.02 4.93 -9.66
N GLN A 176 12.22 4.10 -10.67
CA GLN A 176 13.44 3.31 -10.84
C GLN A 176 14.69 4.19 -10.95
N LYS A 177 14.59 5.29 -11.70
CA LYS A 177 15.70 6.21 -11.91
C LYS A 177 15.81 7.29 -10.84
N THR A 178 14.67 7.70 -10.27
CA THR A 178 14.57 8.81 -9.31
C THR A 178 14.67 8.37 -7.87
N GLY A 179 14.64 7.05 -7.61
CA GLY A 179 14.55 6.53 -6.26
C GLY A 179 13.16 6.76 -5.63
N ALA A 180 13.12 6.93 -4.33
CA ALA A 180 11.90 7.22 -3.61
C ALA A 180 12.08 8.45 -2.72
N THR A 181 11.21 9.44 -2.88
CA THR A 181 11.21 10.68 -2.10
C THR A 181 9.84 10.92 -1.47
N LEU A 182 9.82 11.63 -0.36
CA LEU A 182 8.62 12.07 0.34
C LEU A 182 8.73 13.57 0.59
N ALA A 183 7.72 14.31 0.17
CA ALA A 183 7.67 15.75 0.28
C ALA A 183 6.40 16.24 0.98
N ARG A 184 6.51 17.32 1.75
CA ARG A 184 5.39 18.16 2.15
C ARG A 184 5.27 19.31 1.14
N LEU A 185 4.06 19.57 0.68
CA LEU A 185 3.77 20.56 -0.34
C LEU A 185 3.12 21.81 0.27
N ASP A 186 3.39 22.94 -0.33
CA ASP A 186 2.69 24.20 -0.03
C ASP A 186 1.33 24.28 -0.75
N GLU A 187 0.66 25.42 -0.60
CA GLU A 187 -0.63 25.69 -1.23
C GLU A 187 -0.57 25.89 -2.74
N THR A 188 0.64 25.93 -3.32
CA THR A 188 0.86 26.00 -4.77
C THR A 188 1.24 24.63 -5.36
N GLY A 189 1.36 23.60 -4.53
CA GLY A 189 1.79 22.24 -4.92
C GLY A 189 3.31 22.08 -5.01
N ARG A 190 4.10 23.04 -4.51
CA ARG A 190 5.57 22.96 -4.50
C ARG A 190 6.10 22.33 -3.20
N PRO A 191 7.16 21.53 -3.27
CA PRO A 191 7.81 20.98 -2.08
C PRO A 191 8.36 22.08 -1.17
N THR A 192 7.93 22.09 0.09
CA THR A 192 8.52 22.93 1.17
C THR A 192 9.57 22.16 1.96
N THR A 193 9.41 20.86 2.04
CA THR A 193 10.33 19.96 2.73
C THR A 193 10.33 18.64 1.97
N GLN A 194 11.52 18.07 1.75
CA GLN A 194 11.68 16.81 1.06
C GLN A 194 12.74 15.96 1.74
N ILE A 195 12.51 14.64 1.79
CA ILE A 195 13.46 13.64 2.25
C ILE A 195 13.57 12.51 1.25
N GLU A 196 14.73 11.87 1.20
CA GLU A 196 14.92 10.62 0.48
C GLU A 196 14.61 9.42 1.39
N LEU A 197 13.89 8.45 0.85
CA LEU A 197 13.50 7.27 1.63
C LEU A 197 14.59 6.18 1.61
N GLY A 198 15.56 6.28 0.72
CA GLY A 198 16.70 5.37 0.58
C GLY A 198 16.33 3.94 0.15
N GLY A 199 17.34 3.16 -0.25
CA GLY A 199 17.15 1.77 -0.67
C GLY A 199 16.43 1.60 -2.01
N ALA A 200 16.00 0.38 -2.32
CA ALA A 200 15.34 0.07 -3.57
C ALA A 200 13.96 0.76 -3.67
N TYR A 201 13.69 1.45 -4.75
CA TYR A 201 12.50 2.27 -4.97
C TYR A 201 11.18 1.51 -4.76
N TRP A 202 11.08 0.28 -5.27
CA TRP A 202 9.87 -0.56 -5.17
C TRP A 202 9.41 -0.81 -3.73
N ARG A 203 10.33 -0.77 -2.75
CA ARG A 203 10.02 -0.93 -1.32
C ARG A 203 9.11 0.15 -0.77
N HIS A 204 8.98 1.27 -1.47
CA HIS A 204 8.20 2.44 -1.05
C HIS A 204 6.88 2.59 -1.80
N ALA A 205 6.62 1.74 -2.81
CA ALA A 205 5.37 1.79 -3.55
C ALA A 205 4.18 1.38 -2.66
N GLY A 206 3.24 2.30 -2.46
CA GLY A 206 2.06 2.15 -1.60
C GLY A 206 1.55 3.48 -1.09
N PHE A 207 0.38 3.50 -0.50
CA PHE A 207 -0.32 4.72 -0.11
C PHE A 207 0.36 5.46 1.05
N LEU A 208 -0.01 6.73 1.20
CA LEU A 208 0.22 7.54 2.39
C LEU A 208 -1.05 7.58 3.24
N ARG A 209 -0.90 7.59 4.57
CA ARG A 209 -1.99 7.77 5.54
C ARG A 209 -1.53 8.68 6.67
N GLN A 210 -2.48 9.27 7.35
CA GLN A 210 -2.23 9.96 8.61
C GLN A 210 -2.67 9.07 9.76
N TRP A 211 -1.84 8.93 10.79
CA TRP A 211 -2.19 8.28 12.06
C TRP A 211 -1.75 9.20 13.19
N ASP A 212 -2.71 9.82 13.84
CA ASP A 212 -2.51 10.88 14.82
C ASP A 212 -1.63 12.01 14.25
N ASP A 213 -0.49 12.30 14.84
CA ASP A 213 0.50 13.30 14.42
C ASP A 213 1.56 12.74 13.46
N HIS A 214 1.39 11.50 12.98
CA HIS A 214 2.34 10.84 12.10
C HIS A 214 1.80 10.67 10.68
N LEU A 215 2.71 10.82 9.74
CA LEU A 215 2.56 10.39 8.36
C LEU A 215 3.04 8.94 8.24
N LEU A 216 2.16 8.07 7.76
CA LEU A 216 2.48 6.69 7.44
C LEU A 216 2.78 6.57 5.95
N SER A 217 3.94 5.99 5.63
CA SER A 217 4.29 5.59 4.28
C SER A 217 4.23 4.07 4.17
N LEU A 218 3.17 3.59 3.55
CA LEU A 218 2.90 2.17 3.35
C LEU A 218 3.77 1.60 2.23
N SER A 219 4.00 0.29 2.29
CA SER A 219 4.54 -0.49 1.19
C SER A 219 3.56 -1.60 0.83
N GLY A 220 3.21 -1.71 -0.45
CA GLY A 220 2.42 -2.84 -0.95
C GLY A 220 3.21 -4.15 -1.02
N PHE A 221 4.55 -4.09 -0.91
CA PHE A 221 5.45 -5.21 -1.17
C PHE A 221 6.20 -5.69 0.08
N ARG A 222 5.94 -5.08 1.23
CA ARG A 222 6.62 -5.39 2.50
C ARG A 222 5.65 -5.27 3.66
N PRO A 223 5.72 -6.15 4.67
CA PRO A 223 4.94 -6.04 5.89
C PRO A 223 5.58 -5.02 6.85
N THR A 224 5.86 -3.83 6.35
CA THR A 224 6.44 -2.72 7.13
C THR A 224 5.81 -1.40 6.73
N VAL A 225 5.68 -0.51 7.70
CA VAL A 225 5.18 0.85 7.52
C VAL A 225 6.24 1.82 8.03
N ARG A 226 6.55 2.84 7.27
CA ARG A 226 7.42 3.92 7.74
C ARG A 226 6.59 5.03 8.36
N ARG A 227 7.06 5.54 9.51
CA ARG A 227 6.43 6.63 10.25
C ARG A 227 7.32 7.87 10.26
N LEU A 228 6.71 9.03 10.09
CA LEU A 228 7.35 10.34 10.24
C LEU A 228 6.37 11.27 10.93
N PRO A 229 6.86 12.25 11.74
CA PRO A 229 5.99 13.33 12.19
C PRO A 229 5.38 14.07 10.98
N LEU A 230 4.16 14.55 11.09
CA LEU A 230 3.52 15.33 10.00
C LEU A 230 4.34 16.57 9.62
N ASN A 231 5.02 17.19 10.60
CA ASN A 231 5.84 18.36 10.41
C ASN A 231 7.33 18.05 10.23
N PHE A 232 7.68 16.87 9.64
CA PHE A 232 9.07 16.47 9.45
C PHE A 232 9.91 17.56 8.78
N SER A 233 11.20 17.64 9.16
CA SER A 233 12.20 18.54 8.60
C SER A 233 13.06 17.84 7.52
N ALA A 234 13.79 18.61 6.75
CA ALA A 234 14.81 18.07 5.85
C ALA A 234 15.85 17.29 6.65
N GLY A 235 16.16 16.07 6.21
CA GLY A 235 17.06 15.16 6.92
C GLY A 235 16.39 14.29 8.00
N ALA A 236 15.08 14.43 8.24
CA ALA A 236 14.34 13.52 9.11
C ALA A 236 14.48 12.07 8.60
N ARG A 237 14.67 11.16 9.54
CA ARG A 237 14.74 9.72 9.22
C ARG A 237 13.42 9.05 9.61
N PRO A 238 12.78 8.35 8.68
CA PRO A 238 11.58 7.58 9.00
C PRO A 238 11.90 6.48 10.02
N ASP A 239 11.06 6.35 11.02
CA ASP A 239 10.99 5.15 11.85
C ASP A 239 10.29 4.02 11.08
N SER A 240 10.61 2.77 11.38
CA SER A 240 10.03 1.60 10.73
C SER A 240 9.21 0.78 11.71
N LEU A 241 7.92 0.64 11.41
CA LEU A 241 7.00 -0.23 12.13
C LEU A 241 6.89 -1.55 11.36
N SER A 242 7.40 -2.64 11.93
CA SER A 242 7.22 -3.99 11.38
C SER A 242 5.85 -4.53 11.75
N LEU A 243 5.13 -5.11 10.77
CA LEU A 243 3.83 -5.74 10.98
C LEU A 243 4.03 -7.18 11.46
N VAL A 244 4.22 -7.35 12.77
CA VAL A 244 4.45 -8.64 13.42
C VAL A 244 3.14 -9.44 13.46
N GLY A 245 3.15 -10.64 12.93
CA GLY A 245 1.94 -11.46 12.73
C GLY A 245 1.34 -11.32 11.34
N PHE A 246 1.99 -10.54 10.46
CA PHE A 246 1.58 -10.48 9.06
C PHE A 246 1.70 -11.87 8.43
N ASP A 247 0.64 -12.28 7.76
CA ASP A 247 0.55 -13.55 7.06
C ASP A 247 -0.05 -13.31 5.68
N SER A 248 0.59 -13.81 4.65
CA SER A 248 0.14 -13.72 3.26
C SER A 248 0.58 -14.95 2.48
N PRO A 249 -0.26 -15.48 1.58
CA PRO A 249 0.13 -16.59 0.71
C PRO A 249 1.28 -16.22 -0.26
N MET A 250 1.60 -14.91 -0.36
CA MET A 250 2.68 -14.41 -1.21
C MET A 250 4.00 -14.19 -0.47
N LEU A 251 4.08 -14.47 0.84
CA LEU A 251 5.30 -14.24 1.62
C LEU A 251 6.51 -15.01 1.08
N GLU A 252 6.37 -16.30 0.79
CA GLU A 252 7.46 -17.11 0.25
C GLU A 252 7.99 -16.54 -1.07
N ARG A 253 7.09 -16.10 -1.95
CA ARG A 253 7.47 -15.45 -3.20
C ARG A 253 8.15 -14.10 -2.95
N SER A 254 7.77 -13.38 -1.91
CA SER A 254 8.41 -12.13 -1.51
C SER A 254 9.84 -12.37 -1.00
N TYR A 255 10.07 -13.43 -0.25
CA TYR A 255 11.42 -13.86 0.13
C TYR A 255 12.24 -14.26 -1.10
N ALA A 256 11.69 -15.06 -1.99
CA ALA A 256 12.35 -15.47 -3.23
C ALA A 256 12.72 -14.25 -4.11
N TYR A 257 11.90 -13.21 -4.14
CA TYR A 257 12.27 -11.95 -4.79
C TYR A 257 13.46 -11.27 -4.09
N SER A 258 13.50 -11.28 -2.77
CA SER A 258 14.60 -10.66 -2.00
C SER A 258 15.92 -11.38 -2.19
N THR A 259 15.91 -12.68 -2.51
CA THR A 259 17.08 -13.51 -2.81
C THR A 259 17.45 -13.51 -4.30
N GLY A 260 16.63 -12.94 -5.17
CA GLY A 260 16.86 -12.89 -6.60
C GLY A 260 16.28 -14.07 -7.39
N ASP A 261 15.54 -14.98 -6.73
CA ASP A 261 14.97 -16.18 -7.36
C ASP A 261 13.74 -15.89 -8.23
N VAL A 262 13.12 -14.73 -8.08
CA VAL A 262 11.99 -14.27 -8.90
C VAL A 262 12.20 -12.82 -9.37
N SER A 263 11.69 -12.48 -10.55
CA SER A 263 11.95 -11.20 -11.20
C SER A 263 11.11 -10.02 -10.72
N ASN A 264 9.94 -10.29 -10.11
CA ASN A 264 9.01 -9.25 -9.71
C ASN A 264 8.53 -9.45 -8.27
N PRO A 265 8.53 -8.37 -7.44
CA PRO A 265 8.00 -8.46 -6.09
C PRO A 265 6.50 -8.73 -6.11
N PRO A 266 6.00 -9.68 -5.31
CA PRO A 266 4.56 -9.89 -5.16
C PRO A 266 3.95 -8.78 -4.32
N LEU A 267 2.75 -8.35 -4.67
CA LEU A 267 1.98 -7.45 -3.84
C LEU A 267 1.42 -8.21 -2.62
N LEU A 268 1.71 -7.71 -1.42
CA LEU A 268 1.31 -8.31 -0.14
C LEU A 268 0.08 -7.63 0.46
N THR A 269 0.05 -6.30 0.37
CA THR A 269 -1.03 -5.48 0.93
C THR A 269 -1.56 -4.54 -0.14
N ALA A 270 -2.88 -4.32 -0.16
CA ALA A 270 -3.48 -3.35 -1.06
C ALA A 270 -3.44 -1.93 -0.48
N SER A 271 -3.82 -1.79 0.78
CA SER A 271 -3.96 -0.50 1.46
C SER A 271 -3.96 -0.68 2.98
N ALA A 272 -3.97 0.41 3.71
CA ALA A 272 -4.27 0.44 5.13
C ALA A 272 -4.98 1.74 5.49
N ALA A 273 -5.66 1.74 6.63
CA ALA A 273 -6.31 2.92 7.18
C ALA A 273 -6.27 2.87 8.73
N PRO A 274 -5.80 3.91 9.41
CA PRO A 274 -5.85 3.98 10.86
C PRO A 274 -7.20 4.49 11.35
N ALA A 275 -7.62 4.01 12.54
CA ALA A 275 -8.76 4.55 13.26
C ALA A 275 -8.56 4.37 14.78
N GLY A 276 -8.42 5.48 15.51
CA GLY A 276 -8.00 5.46 16.91
C GLY A 276 -6.65 4.79 17.04
N ASP A 277 -6.50 3.92 18.03
CA ASP A 277 -5.23 3.25 18.36
C ASP A 277 -4.91 2.04 17.46
N THR A 278 -5.64 1.86 16.36
CA THR A 278 -5.52 0.67 15.51
C THR A 278 -5.20 1.04 14.07
N LEU A 279 -4.19 0.37 13.51
CA LEU A 279 -3.91 0.37 12.08
C LEU A 279 -4.54 -0.86 11.43
N PHE A 280 -5.52 -0.63 10.57
CA PHE A 280 -6.18 -1.68 9.79
C PHE A 280 -5.47 -1.82 8.45
N VAL A 281 -4.99 -3.02 8.14
CA VAL A 281 -4.24 -3.34 6.91
C VAL A 281 -5.07 -4.26 6.03
N LEU A 282 -5.34 -3.85 4.80
CA LEU A 282 -6.02 -4.65 3.80
C LEU A 282 -5.03 -5.65 3.19
N ASN A 283 -5.10 -6.88 3.65
CA ASN A 283 -4.25 -7.97 3.21
C ASN A 283 -4.77 -8.53 1.87
N LEU A 284 -3.88 -8.81 0.94
CA LEU A 284 -4.28 -9.42 -0.33
C LEU A 284 -4.50 -10.92 -0.17
N ARG A 285 -5.76 -11.33 -0.36
CA ARG A 285 -6.19 -12.72 -0.33
C ARG A 285 -6.96 -13.07 -1.60
N PRO A 286 -6.76 -14.26 -2.17
CA PRO A 286 -7.56 -14.70 -3.31
C PRO A 286 -8.97 -15.05 -2.85
N GLY A 287 -9.96 -14.25 -3.24
CA GLY A 287 -11.37 -14.58 -3.10
C GLY A 287 -12.15 -13.85 -2.02
N TRP A 288 -11.50 -13.21 -1.04
CA TRP A 288 -12.22 -12.55 0.05
C TRP A 288 -11.48 -11.33 0.61
N VAL A 289 -12.19 -10.49 1.35
CA VAL A 289 -11.60 -9.40 2.12
C VAL A 289 -11.04 -9.92 3.43
N GLN A 290 -9.77 -9.64 3.68
CA GLN A 290 -9.14 -9.81 4.98
C GLN A 290 -8.53 -8.47 5.42
N ILE A 291 -8.88 -8.04 6.63
CA ILE A 291 -8.34 -6.84 7.26
C ILE A 291 -7.67 -7.26 8.56
N ASP A 292 -6.37 -7.00 8.67
CA ASP A 292 -5.58 -7.28 9.85
C ASP A 292 -5.44 -6.01 10.69
N ALA A 293 -5.78 -6.09 11.99
CA ALA A 293 -5.74 -4.97 12.94
C ALA A 293 -4.47 -5.03 13.79
N TYR A 294 -3.65 -3.98 13.71
CA TYR A 294 -2.38 -3.84 14.41
C TYR A 294 -2.43 -2.71 15.43
N ASP A 295 -1.73 -2.89 16.55
CA ASP A 295 -1.51 -1.84 17.52
C ASP A 295 -0.36 -0.88 17.12
N HIS A 296 -0.07 0.13 17.96
CA HIS A 296 1.00 1.10 17.74
C HIS A 296 2.42 0.51 17.69
N THR A 297 2.60 -0.71 18.20
CA THR A 297 3.88 -1.44 18.13
C THR A 297 4.02 -2.25 16.85
N GLY A 298 2.96 -2.30 16.02
CA GLY A 298 2.90 -3.12 14.82
C GLY A 298 2.58 -4.58 15.08
N ARG A 299 2.10 -4.94 16.29
CA ARG A 299 1.71 -6.30 16.62
C ARG A 299 0.27 -6.56 16.22
N LEU A 300 0.04 -7.65 15.52
CA LEU A 300 -1.30 -8.10 15.14
C LEU A 300 -2.14 -8.43 16.39
N GLN A 301 -3.29 -7.78 16.50
CA GLN A 301 -4.26 -7.95 17.60
C GLN A 301 -5.46 -8.78 17.17
N GLN A 302 -5.91 -8.59 15.93
CA GLN A 302 -7.12 -9.23 15.43
C GLN A 302 -7.01 -9.41 13.91
N ARG A 303 -7.60 -10.49 13.42
CA ARG A 303 -7.79 -10.75 11.99
C ARG A 303 -9.27 -10.74 11.68
N LEU A 304 -9.69 -9.87 10.77
CA LEU A 304 -11.08 -9.71 10.35
C LEU A 304 -11.24 -10.34 8.97
N VAL A 305 -12.12 -11.33 8.85
CA VAL A 305 -12.27 -12.12 7.63
C VAL A 305 -13.72 -12.07 7.15
N GLU A 306 -13.91 -11.70 5.89
CA GLU A 306 -15.20 -11.83 5.23
C GLU A 306 -15.55 -13.32 5.10
N PRO A 307 -16.76 -13.76 5.51
CA PRO A 307 -17.23 -15.11 5.22
C PRO A 307 -17.20 -15.35 3.71
N HIS A 308 -16.58 -16.43 3.28
CA HIS A 308 -16.40 -16.73 1.86
C HIS A 308 -16.54 -18.23 1.58
N ASP A 309 -17.09 -18.52 0.42
CA ASP A 309 -16.96 -19.82 -0.21
C ASP A 309 -15.68 -19.85 -1.04
N VAL A 310 -15.07 -20.99 -1.21
CA VAL A 310 -13.71 -21.20 -1.72
C VAL A 310 -13.35 -20.35 -2.94
N GLY A 311 -12.34 -19.56 -2.79
CA GLY A 311 -11.37 -18.95 -3.67
C GLY A 311 -11.78 -18.50 -5.09
N ASN A 312 -12.10 -17.20 -5.26
CA ASN A 312 -12.04 -16.58 -6.57
C ASN A 312 -10.65 -15.95 -6.78
N SER A 313 -9.78 -16.61 -7.54
CA SER A 313 -8.39 -16.17 -7.80
C SER A 313 -8.29 -14.77 -8.45
N ASN A 314 -9.37 -14.26 -9.02
CA ASN A 314 -9.43 -12.95 -9.67
C ASN A 314 -9.89 -11.83 -8.71
N PHE A 315 -10.09 -12.12 -7.43
CA PHE A 315 -10.50 -11.11 -6.47
C PHE A 315 -9.35 -10.13 -6.18
N TYR A 316 -9.61 -8.83 -6.37
CA TYR A 316 -8.59 -7.80 -6.23
C TYR A 316 -9.13 -6.55 -5.53
N PRO A 317 -9.02 -6.49 -4.19
CA PRO A 317 -9.26 -5.27 -3.43
C PRO A 317 -8.11 -4.28 -3.65
N VAL A 318 -8.41 -2.98 -3.70
CA VAL A 318 -7.43 -1.95 -4.07
C VAL A 318 -7.24 -0.86 -3.04
N ASP A 319 -8.27 -0.54 -2.26
CA ASP A 319 -8.19 0.50 -1.22
C ASP A 319 -9.14 0.21 -0.06
N LEU A 320 -8.79 0.76 1.09
CA LEU A 320 -9.51 0.64 2.35
C LEU A 320 -9.63 2.02 2.98
N ASP A 321 -10.81 2.31 3.49
CA ASP A 321 -11.01 3.36 4.47
C ASP A 321 -11.79 2.85 5.67
N VAL A 322 -11.56 3.44 6.84
CA VAL A 322 -12.17 3.02 8.10
C VAL A 322 -12.63 4.22 8.91
N ARG A 323 -13.74 4.07 9.59
CA ARG A 323 -14.20 5.04 10.58
C ARG A 323 -14.68 4.36 11.84
N ARG A 324 -14.44 5.01 12.97
CA ARG A 324 -15.00 4.58 14.26
C ARG A 324 -16.49 4.85 14.29
N THR A 325 -17.24 3.93 14.88
CA THR A 325 -18.69 4.05 15.16
C THR A 325 -18.92 3.93 16.65
N ALA A 326 -20.15 4.11 17.11
CA ALA A 326 -20.49 3.94 18.53
C ALA A 326 -20.17 2.52 19.04
N ASP A 327 -20.37 1.51 18.18
CA ASP A 327 -20.28 0.09 18.54
C ASP A 327 -19.04 -0.61 17.97
N GLY A 328 -18.08 0.13 17.40
CA GLY A 328 -16.87 -0.45 16.78
C GLY A 328 -16.41 0.30 15.55
N TYR A 329 -16.32 -0.39 14.41
CA TYR A 329 -15.74 0.15 13.19
C TYR A 329 -16.62 -0.14 11.97
N ALA A 330 -16.65 0.80 11.05
CA ALA A 330 -17.18 0.63 9.70
C ALA A 330 -16.03 0.72 8.69
N PHE A 331 -16.04 -0.17 7.71
CA PHE A 331 -15.02 -0.26 6.66
C PHE A 331 -15.66 -0.07 5.30
N ALA A 332 -14.94 0.63 4.41
CA ALA A 332 -15.24 0.71 3.00
C ALA A 332 -14.06 0.14 2.23
N VAL A 333 -14.30 -0.89 1.41
CA VAL A 333 -13.27 -1.57 0.62
C VAL A 333 -13.60 -1.44 -0.86
N ALA A 334 -12.74 -0.76 -1.61
CA ALA A 334 -12.84 -0.71 -3.06
C ALA A 334 -12.30 -2.01 -3.66
N VAL A 335 -13.12 -2.68 -4.48
CA VAL A 335 -12.80 -3.94 -5.15
C VAL A 335 -12.88 -3.73 -6.66
N ARG A 336 -11.79 -4.06 -7.36
CA ARG A 336 -11.68 -3.90 -8.81
C ARG A 336 -12.23 -5.08 -9.60
N SER A 337 -11.98 -6.29 -9.11
CA SER A 337 -12.38 -7.53 -9.78
C SER A 337 -12.80 -8.59 -8.77
N PRO A 338 -13.66 -9.56 -9.13
CA PRO A 338 -14.22 -9.78 -10.48
C PRO A 338 -15.23 -8.72 -10.90
N GLU A 339 -15.97 -8.13 -9.95
CA GLU A 339 -16.93 -7.07 -10.20
C GLU A 339 -16.48 -5.77 -9.53
N PRO A 340 -16.37 -4.65 -10.29
CA PRO A 340 -16.05 -3.34 -9.75
C PRO A 340 -17.12 -2.88 -8.77
N GLN A 341 -16.76 -2.67 -7.50
CA GLN A 341 -17.68 -2.35 -6.43
C GLN A 341 -16.97 -1.72 -5.21
N VAL A 342 -17.72 -1.15 -4.30
CA VAL A 342 -17.27 -0.87 -2.94
C VAL A 342 -18.10 -1.73 -1.99
N LYS A 343 -17.43 -2.54 -1.17
CA LYS A 343 -18.05 -3.33 -0.11
C LYS A 343 -18.00 -2.56 1.19
N LEU A 344 -19.13 -2.47 1.89
CA LEU A 344 -19.21 -1.90 3.21
C LEU A 344 -19.32 -3.01 4.24
N PHE A 345 -18.51 -2.89 5.31
CA PHE A 345 -18.50 -3.85 6.40
C PHE A 345 -18.65 -3.15 7.76
N ARG A 346 -19.04 -3.94 8.75
CA ARG A 346 -19.00 -3.58 10.17
C ARG A 346 -18.27 -4.65 10.97
N TRP A 347 -17.58 -4.20 11.98
CA TRP A 347 -17.03 -5.05 13.02
C TRP A 347 -17.15 -4.38 14.37
N SER A 348 -17.66 -5.11 15.34
CA SER A 348 -17.76 -4.68 16.74
C SER A 348 -16.83 -5.57 17.55
N PRO A 349 -15.78 -5.02 18.18
CA PRO A 349 -14.93 -5.80 19.07
C PRO A 349 -15.80 -6.43 20.16
N THR A 350 -15.73 -7.73 20.29
CA THR A 350 -16.34 -8.42 21.42
C THR A 350 -15.57 -7.98 22.66
N ASN A 351 -16.23 -7.33 23.61
CA ASN A 351 -15.63 -7.02 24.92
C ASN A 351 -15.12 -8.33 25.51
N ARG A 352 -13.81 -8.53 25.48
CA ARG A 352 -13.13 -9.63 26.14
C ARG A 352 -12.68 -9.21 27.52
#